data_555695b3f28fea48f58cc8d1ab972c11
#
_entry.id   555695b3f28fea48f58cc8d1ab972c11
#
_cell.length_a   1.000
_cell.length_b   1.000
_cell.length_c   1.000
_cell.angle_alpha   90.00
_cell.angle_beta   90.00
_cell.angle_gamma   90.00
#
_symmetry.space_group_name_H-M   'P 1'
#
loop_
_entity.id
_entity.type
_entity.pdbx_description
1 polymer ?
#
loop_
_entity_poly.entity_id
_entity_poly.type
_entity_poly.pdbx_seq_one_letter_code
_entity_poly.pdbx_strand_id
1 'polypeptide(L)'
;MAAMTLSALMGEPALAQQKFTFALVPKNMNNPFFDQARDGCKKAEAESKGAFQCMYIGPGEHGGGEEQVQIVQDLVAKKVDGIAVSPSNAAAMAVALQAAKSAGIPVLTWDSDLLPENKDLRLAYIGTHNYEIGVNIAKIVQTIKPKGGTICIQSGGAAAANHNERMKGIRDTLAGKESAQSPGDRLTGQNGWKEIDGCPLYTNDDFPVSVQQFQDIMAKNPNLDAFTPTGGFPQFVPDANRAAVAPFKDKIAKKDLALVVADTLPVQIDQMKEGLSLGQVGQRPFEMGYKTMFALKDVKEGKAPPRDPTYTGLDVCTSKNVDTCITK
;
A
#
# COMPACT_ATOMS: atom_id res chain seq x y z
N MET A 1 -43.58 0.61 63.81
CA MET A 1 -43.47 0.39 62.36
C MET A 1 -42.16 1.00 61.92
N ALA A 2 -41.13 0.20 61.69
CA ALA A 2 -39.82 0.67 61.23
C ALA A 2 -39.73 0.39 59.72
N ALA A 3 -39.60 1.40 58.91
CA ALA A 3 -39.41 1.29 57.48
C ALA A 3 -37.92 1.06 57.18
N MET A 4 -37.57 -0.15 56.68
CA MET A 4 -36.25 -0.41 56.12
C MET A 4 -36.20 0.11 54.68
N THR A 5 -35.39 1.13 54.44
CA THR A 5 -35.03 1.58 53.10
C THR A 5 -33.94 0.73 52.53
N LEU A 6 -34.25 -0.03 51.48
CA LEU A 6 -33.33 -0.85 50.72
C LEU A 6 -32.59 0.09 49.72
N SER A 7 -31.34 0.46 49.99
CA SER A 7 -30.49 1.20 49.04
C SER A 7 -29.96 0.19 48.01
N ALA A 8 -30.48 0.29 46.78
CA ALA A 8 -29.93 -0.44 45.64
C ALA A 8 -28.61 0.22 45.25
N LEU A 9 -27.48 -0.44 45.48
CA LEU A 9 -26.17 -0.08 44.91
C LEU A 9 -26.22 -0.42 43.40
N MET A 10 -26.47 0.60 42.59
CA MET A 10 -26.20 0.51 41.16
C MET A 10 -24.68 0.54 40.98
N GLY A 11 -24.07 -0.64 40.74
CA GLY A 11 -22.68 -0.74 40.33
C GLY A 11 -22.54 -0.06 38.98
N GLU A 12 -21.74 1.01 38.90
CA GLU A 12 -21.30 1.56 37.61
C GLU A 12 -20.62 0.46 36.79
N PRO A 13 -20.88 0.34 35.49
CA PRO A 13 -20.16 -0.60 34.65
C PRO A 13 -18.68 -0.19 34.68
N ALA A 14 -17.83 -1.02 35.27
CA ALA A 14 -16.39 -0.86 35.20
C ALA A 14 -16.01 -0.80 33.72
N LEU A 15 -15.60 0.38 33.23
CA LEU A 15 -14.97 0.51 31.92
C LEU A 15 -13.78 -0.45 31.92
N ALA A 16 -13.88 -1.52 31.13
CA ALA A 16 -12.81 -2.50 31.01
C ALA A 16 -11.55 -1.74 30.54
N GLN A 17 -10.54 -1.67 31.40
CA GLN A 17 -9.28 -1.00 31.10
C GLN A 17 -8.66 -1.67 29.88
N GLN A 18 -8.34 -0.90 28.85
CA GLN A 18 -7.69 -1.41 27.65
C GLN A 18 -6.39 -2.13 28.04
N LYS A 19 -6.24 -3.36 27.60
CA LYS A 19 -5.13 -4.20 28.02
C LYS A 19 -3.85 -3.89 27.27
N PHE A 20 -3.95 -3.65 25.96
CA PHE A 20 -2.78 -3.45 25.09
C PHE A 20 -2.90 -2.16 24.26
N THR A 21 -1.74 -1.59 23.91
CA THR A 21 -1.63 -0.49 22.94
C THR A 21 -0.85 -0.96 21.73
N PHE A 22 -1.51 -1.08 20.59
CA PHE A 22 -0.88 -1.46 19.33
C PHE A 22 -0.77 -0.26 18.39
N ALA A 23 0.44 -0.02 17.87
CA ALA A 23 0.69 1.03 16.91
C ALA A 23 0.54 0.51 15.47
N LEU A 24 -0.27 1.20 14.66
CA LEU A 24 -0.32 1.02 13.20
C LEU A 24 0.38 2.22 12.56
N VAL A 25 1.54 1.96 11.94
CA VAL A 25 2.43 3.00 11.40
C VAL A 25 2.40 2.95 9.87
N PRO A 26 1.72 3.90 9.21
CA PRO A 26 1.72 4.04 7.75
C PRO A 26 3.02 4.71 7.26
N LYS A 27 3.22 4.75 5.94
CA LYS A 27 4.31 5.53 5.33
C LYS A 27 4.10 7.03 5.50
N ASN A 28 2.84 7.48 5.44
CA ASN A 28 2.43 8.86 5.69
C ASN A 28 0.96 8.92 6.12
N MET A 29 0.54 10.07 6.66
CA MET A 29 -0.81 10.29 7.19
C MET A 29 -1.75 11.00 6.22
N ASN A 30 -1.28 11.44 5.06
CA ASN A 30 -2.05 12.21 4.07
C ASN A 30 -2.48 11.39 2.83
N ASN A 31 -2.34 10.07 2.87
CA ASN A 31 -2.66 9.18 1.77
C ASN A 31 -3.97 8.42 2.02
N PRO A 32 -5.00 8.54 1.16
CA PRO A 32 -6.30 7.90 1.35
C PRO A 32 -6.25 6.36 1.37
N PHE A 33 -5.20 5.75 0.83
CA PHE A 33 -4.95 4.31 0.98
C PHE A 33 -4.76 3.93 2.45
N PHE A 34 -3.94 4.71 3.18
CA PHE A 34 -3.68 4.45 4.58
C PHE A 34 -4.84 4.82 5.50
N ASP A 35 -5.73 5.74 5.08
CA ASP A 35 -6.97 6.01 5.80
C ASP A 35 -7.85 4.78 5.90
N GLN A 36 -7.95 3.97 4.83
CA GLN A 36 -8.69 2.71 4.89
C GLN A 36 -8.06 1.71 5.88
N ALA A 37 -6.73 1.66 5.95
CA ALA A 37 -6.04 0.80 6.93
C ALA A 37 -6.28 1.30 8.38
N ARG A 38 -6.27 2.63 8.59
CA ARG A 38 -6.69 3.24 9.86
C ARG A 38 -8.09 2.81 10.25
N ASP A 39 -9.03 2.87 9.31
CA ASP A 39 -10.43 2.52 9.56
C ASP A 39 -10.57 1.03 9.92
N GLY A 40 -9.78 0.15 9.27
CA GLY A 40 -9.67 -1.26 9.65
C GLY A 40 -9.13 -1.47 11.06
N CYS A 41 -8.06 -0.74 11.43
CA CYS A 41 -7.49 -0.75 12.78
C CYS A 41 -8.50 -0.30 13.83
N LYS A 42 -9.23 0.81 13.57
CA LYS A 42 -10.27 1.33 14.47
C LYS A 42 -11.47 0.38 14.59
N LYS A 43 -11.84 -0.30 13.51
CA LYS A 43 -12.87 -1.33 13.55
C LYS A 43 -12.43 -2.51 14.43
N ALA A 44 -11.18 -2.97 14.29
CA ALA A 44 -10.62 -4.01 15.13
C ALA A 44 -10.60 -3.62 16.62
N GLU A 45 -10.22 -2.37 16.93
CA GLU A 45 -10.30 -1.83 18.30
C GLU A 45 -11.73 -1.92 18.85
N ALA A 46 -12.71 -1.42 18.11
CA ALA A 46 -14.11 -1.44 18.52
C ALA A 46 -14.63 -2.87 18.78
N GLU A 47 -14.25 -3.83 17.95
CA GLU A 47 -14.65 -5.23 18.07
C GLU A 47 -13.85 -6.00 19.14
N SER A 48 -12.71 -5.47 19.58
CA SER A 48 -11.88 -6.10 20.61
C SER A 48 -12.50 -6.11 22.01
N LYS A 49 -13.60 -5.40 22.22
CA LYS A 49 -14.28 -5.24 23.51
C LYS A 49 -13.34 -4.73 24.61
N GLY A 50 -12.47 -3.76 24.25
CA GLY A 50 -11.52 -3.17 25.17
C GLY A 50 -10.23 -3.95 25.39
N ALA A 51 -9.96 -5.01 24.62
CA ALA A 51 -8.71 -5.76 24.74
C ALA A 51 -7.48 -4.98 24.31
N PHE A 52 -7.61 -4.06 23.34
CA PHE A 52 -6.53 -3.19 22.89
C PHE A 52 -7.03 -1.83 22.38
N GLN A 53 -6.12 -0.89 22.31
CA GLN A 53 -6.25 0.40 21.63
C GLN A 53 -5.46 0.37 20.32
N CYS A 54 -6.04 0.87 19.22
CA CYS A 54 -5.35 1.18 17.97
C CYS A 54 -4.76 2.58 18.04
N MET A 55 -3.43 2.68 18.05
CA MET A 55 -2.68 3.93 17.91
C MET A 55 -2.25 4.07 16.45
N TYR A 56 -2.98 4.87 15.66
CA TYR A 56 -2.60 5.19 14.28
C TYR A 56 -1.72 6.43 14.29
N ILE A 57 -0.45 6.29 13.92
CA ILE A 57 0.56 7.33 13.98
C ILE A 57 1.62 7.13 12.90
N GLY A 58 1.99 8.18 12.20
CA GLY A 58 2.99 8.14 11.12
C GLY A 58 3.46 9.54 10.75
N PRO A 59 4.38 9.64 9.77
CA PRO A 59 4.82 10.92 9.23
C PRO A 59 3.67 11.70 8.60
N GLY A 60 3.76 13.02 8.62
CA GLY A 60 2.81 13.87 7.91
C GLY A 60 2.87 13.64 6.40
N GLU A 61 4.08 13.53 5.86
CA GLU A 61 4.36 13.28 4.44
C GLU A 61 5.33 12.11 4.27
N HIS A 62 5.45 11.60 3.04
CA HIS A 62 6.20 10.37 2.80
C HIS A 62 7.71 10.53 3.02
N GLY A 63 8.36 11.57 2.64
CA GLY A 63 9.79 11.80 2.83
C GLY A 63 10.71 10.61 2.51
N GLY A 64 11.95 10.65 3.00
CA GLY A 64 12.96 9.60 2.85
C GLY A 64 12.83 8.41 3.82
N GLY A 65 11.92 8.50 4.78
CA GLY A 65 11.68 7.48 5.81
C GLY A 65 12.30 7.81 7.18
N GLU A 66 13.06 8.88 7.32
CA GLU A 66 13.76 9.24 8.56
C GLU A 66 12.76 9.55 9.68
N GLU A 67 11.71 10.33 9.40
CA GLU A 67 10.66 10.64 10.36
C GLU A 67 9.92 9.37 10.81
N GLN A 68 9.64 8.44 9.88
CA GLN A 68 9.01 7.17 10.22
C GLN A 68 9.88 6.32 11.14
N VAL A 69 11.19 6.28 10.89
CA VAL A 69 12.16 5.58 11.76
C VAL A 69 12.15 6.19 13.16
N GLN A 70 12.16 7.52 13.28
CA GLN A 70 12.11 8.20 14.60
C GLN A 70 10.80 7.88 15.34
N ILE A 71 9.66 7.90 14.64
CA ILE A 71 8.36 7.53 15.24
C ILE A 71 8.41 6.10 15.80
N VAL A 72 8.98 5.15 15.06
CA VAL A 72 9.10 3.76 15.54
C VAL A 72 10.03 3.67 16.74
N GLN A 73 11.16 4.40 16.76
CA GLN A 73 12.05 4.47 17.92
C GLN A 73 11.35 5.04 19.16
N ASP A 74 10.53 6.09 18.99
CA ASP A 74 9.74 6.68 20.08
C ASP A 74 8.69 5.70 20.61
N LEU A 75 8.06 4.90 19.74
CA LEU A 75 7.12 3.85 20.15
C LEU A 75 7.82 2.75 20.95
N VAL A 76 9.03 2.38 20.56
CA VAL A 76 9.87 1.43 21.34
C VAL A 76 10.21 2.02 22.71
N ALA A 77 10.62 3.28 22.77
CA ALA A 77 10.93 3.97 24.05
C ALA A 77 9.68 4.07 24.95
N LYS A 78 8.49 4.27 24.39
CA LYS A 78 7.20 4.27 25.10
C LYS A 78 6.73 2.88 25.52
N LYS A 79 7.41 1.82 25.08
CA LYS A 79 7.07 0.42 25.37
C LYS A 79 5.64 0.05 24.98
N VAL A 80 5.21 0.43 23.77
CA VAL A 80 3.93 -0.03 23.23
C VAL A 80 3.90 -1.57 23.17
N ASP A 81 2.72 -2.16 23.21
CA ASP A 81 2.58 -3.63 23.28
C ASP A 81 2.80 -4.35 21.94
N GLY A 82 2.79 -3.64 20.83
CA GLY A 82 3.09 -4.18 19.51
C GLY A 82 3.12 -3.08 18.44
N ILE A 83 3.88 -3.32 17.39
CA ILE A 83 4.06 -2.38 16.27
C ILE A 83 3.73 -3.10 14.97
N ALA A 84 2.84 -2.50 14.18
CA ALA A 84 2.61 -2.86 12.78
C ALA A 84 3.06 -1.70 11.90
N VAL A 85 4.07 -1.88 11.06
CA VAL A 85 4.67 -0.81 10.25
C VAL A 85 4.64 -1.16 8.75
N SER A 86 4.33 -0.17 7.92
CA SER A 86 4.54 -0.21 6.46
C SER A 86 5.79 0.61 6.14
N PRO A 87 6.97 0.00 5.97
CA PRO A 87 8.21 0.74 5.78
C PRO A 87 8.21 1.57 4.49
N SER A 88 8.46 2.88 4.60
CA SER A 88 8.75 3.76 3.45
C SER A 88 10.18 3.55 2.93
N ASN A 89 11.11 3.24 3.84
CA ASN A 89 12.48 2.86 3.55
C ASN A 89 12.80 1.55 4.31
N ALA A 90 12.81 0.44 3.58
CA ALA A 90 12.95 -0.89 4.17
C ALA A 90 14.31 -1.09 4.88
N ALA A 91 15.39 -0.56 4.33
CA ALA A 91 16.72 -0.67 4.94
C ALA A 91 16.85 0.19 6.21
N ALA A 92 16.40 1.44 6.17
CA ALA A 92 16.46 2.33 7.33
C ALA A 92 15.56 1.83 8.48
N MET A 93 14.40 1.30 8.18
CA MET A 93 13.46 0.76 9.18
C MET A 93 14.05 -0.42 9.95
N ALA A 94 14.88 -1.25 9.32
CA ALA A 94 15.54 -2.39 10.00
C ALA A 94 16.29 -1.97 11.26
N VAL A 95 16.92 -0.77 11.26
CA VAL A 95 17.64 -0.25 12.44
C VAL A 95 16.70 -0.02 13.62
N ALA A 96 15.53 0.60 13.41
CA ALA A 96 14.54 0.83 14.45
C ALA A 96 13.92 -0.49 14.95
N LEU A 97 13.68 -1.43 14.05
CA LEU A 97 13.07 -2.71 14.39
C LEU A 97 14.04 -3.64 15.15
N GLN A 98 15.36 -3.49 14.98
CA GLN A 98 16.34 -4.17 15.83
C GLN A 98 16.18 -3.75 17.31
N ALA A 99 15.89 -2.47 17.57
CA ALA A 99 15.61 -2.00 18.93
C ALA A 99 14.28 -2.57 19.47
N ALA A 100 13.23 -2.64 18.64
CA ALA A 100 11.96 -3.26 19.01
C ALA A 100 12.12 -4.73 19.38
N LYS A 101 12.87 -5.50 18.56
CA LYS A 101 13.22 -6.91 18.83
C LYS A 101 13.96 -7.07 20.15
N SER A 102 14.96 -6.22 20.41
CA SER A 102 15.72 -6.24 21.68
C SER A 102 14.86 -5.88 22.91
N ALA A 103 13.83 -5.06 22.72
CA ALA A 103 12.87 -4.70 23.76
C ALA A 103 11.74 -5.73 23.94
N GLY A 104 11.71 -6.80 23.14
CA GLY A 104 10.66 -7.82 23.19
C GLY A 104 9.29 -7.34 22.70
N ILE A 105 9.25 -6.28 21.90
CA ILE A 105 8.02 -5.75 21.28
C ILE A 105 7.75 -6.51 20.00
N PRO A 106 6.60 -7.20 19.86
CA PRO A 106 6.24 -7.90 18.63
C PRO A 106 6.04 -6.91 17.48
N VAL A 107 6.62 -7.25 16.32
CA VAL A 107 6.54 -6.44 15.11
C VAL A 107 5.87 -7.25 13.99
N LEU A 108 4.93 -6.62 13.29
CA LEU A 108 4.40 -7.05 12.01
C LEU A 108 4.72 -6.00 10.95
N THR A 109 4.92 -6.41 9.72
CA THR A 109 4.91 -5.50 8.58
C THR A 109 3.59 -5.63 7.81
N TRP A 110 3.16 -4.56 7.16
CA TRP A 110 1.95 -4.54 6.34
C TRP A 110 2.14 -3.63 5.12
N ASP A 111 1.39 -3.85 4.02
CA ASP A 111 1.52 -3.12 2.74
C ASP A 111 2.91 -3.20 2.12
N SER A 112 3.94 -2.74 2.83
CA SER A 112 5.36 -2.85 2.47
C SER A 112 6.10 -3.72 3.48
N ASP A 113 7.06 -4.52 3.01
CA ASP A 113 7.85 -5.41 3.85
C ASP A 113 9.31 -4.95 3.98
N LEU A 114 10.06 -5.62 4.84
CA LEU A 114 11.50 -5.48 4.95
C LEU A 114 12.21 -6.17 3.76
N LEU A 115 13.47 -5.83 3.58
CA LEU A 115 14.35 -6.58 2.68
C LEU A 115 14.51 -8.03 3.16
N PRO A 116 14.77 -8.99 2.26
CA PRO A 116 14.87 -10.41 2.59
C PRO A 116 15.79 -10.72 3.77
N GLU A 117 16.94 -10.05 3.83
CA GLU A 117 17.94 -10.22 4.87
C GLU A 117 17.55 -9.69 6.25
N ASN A 118 16.49 -8.90 6.35
CA ASN A 118 16.00 -8.28 7.59
C ASN A 118 14.65 -8.84 8.07
N LYS A 119 14.11 -9.88 7.40
CA LYS A 119 12.78 -10.41 7.73
C LYS A 119 12.69 -11.06 9.11
N ASP A 120 13.81 -11.41 9.71
CA ASP A 120 13.90 -11.92 11.10
C ASP A 120 13.58 -10.84 12.16
N LEU A 121 13.49 -9.57 11.77
CA LEU A 121 13.12 -8.44 12.64
C LEU A 121 11.62 -8.29 12.83
N ARG A 122 10.80 -9.06 12.11
CA ARG A 122 9.36 -9.07 12.22
C ARG A 122 8.82 -10.49 12.33
N LEU A 123 7.59 -10.65 12.81
CA LEU A 123 6.95 -11.96 12.95
C LEU A 123 6.29 -12.43 11.66
N ALA A 124 5.63 -11.54 10.94
CA ALA A 124 4.98 -11.81 9.67
C ALA A 124 4.68 -10.53 8.88
N TYR A 125 4.49 -10.68 7.58
CA TYR A 125 3.94 -9.69 6.67
C TYR A 125 2.45 -9.95 6.45
N ILE A 126 1.61 -8.89 6.56
CA ILE A 126 0.18 -8.93 6.26
C ILE A 126 -0.12 -7.88 5.19
N GLY A 127 -0.43 -8.29 3.97
CA GLY A 127 -0.63 -7.36 2.87
C GLY A 127 -0.93 -8.04 1.55
N THR A 128 -0.76 -7.34 0.45
CA THR A 128 -0.95 -7.88 -0.89
C THR A 128 0.36 -8.51 -1.40
N HIS A 129 0.28 -9.48 -2.29
CA HIS A 129 1.44 -9.98 -3.00
C HIS A 129 1.88 -8.94 -4.03
N ASN A 130 2.85 -8.09 -3.66
CA ASN A 130 3.22 -6.91 -4.44
C ASN A 130 3.74 -7.26 -5.85
N TYR A 131 4.50 -8.33 -6.00
CA TYR A 131 4.93 -8.84 -7.31
C TYR A 131 3.73 -9.14 -8.22
N GLU A 132 2.68 -9.77 -7.68
CA GLU A 132 1.46 -10.10 -8.44
C GLU A 132 0.65 -8.85 -8.84
N ILE A 133 0.73 -7.75 -8.11
CA ILE A 133 0.18 -6.46 -8.57
C ILE A 133 0.85 -6.07 -9.88
N GLY A 134 2.19 -6.10 -9.91
CA GLY A 134 2.97 -5.79 -11.12
C GLY A 134 2.66 -6.73 -12.28
N VAL A 135 2.58 -8.03 -12.02
CA VAL A 135 2.19 -9.05 -13.01
C VAL A 135 0.84 -8.74 -13.64
N ASN A 136 -0.17 -8.41 -12.82
CA ASN A 136 -1.51 -8.13 -13.33
C ASN A 136 -1.59 -6.78 -14.07
N ILE A 137 -0.86 -5.74 -13.64
CA ILE A 137 -0.70 -4.49 -14.40
C ILE A 137 -0.13 -4.82 -15.78
N ALA A 138 0.96 -5.58 -15.85
CA ALA A 138 1.60 -5.95 -17.10
C ALA A 138 0.69 -6.78 -18.03
N LYS A 139 -0.07 -7.73 -17.49
CA LYS A 139 -1.04 -8.53 -18.25
C LYS A 139 -2.14 -7.65 -18.89
N ILE A 140 -2.62 -6.64 -18.16
CA ILE A 140 -3.56 -5.67 -18.73
C ILE A 140 -2.89 -4.89 -19.86
N VAL A 141 -1.67 -4.38 -19.63
CA VAL A 141 -0.88 -3.65 -20.64
C VAL A 141 -0.66 -4.51 -21.89
N GLN A 142 -0.25 -5.78 -21.76
CA GLN A 142 -0.07 -6.71 -22.89
C GLN A 142 -1.38 -6.96 -23.65
N THR A 143 -2.52 -7.02 -22.95
CA THR A 143 -3.83 -7.17 -23.61
C THR A 143 -4.17 -5.95 -24.48
N ILE A 144 -3.75 -4.76 -24.05
CA ILE A 144 -3.97 -3.50 -24.78
C ILE A 144 -2.96 -3.35 -25.92
N LYS A 145 -1.70 -3.68 -25.68
CA LYS A 145 -0.55 -3.55 -26.59
C LYS A 145 0.13 -4.92 -26.82
N PRO A 146 -0.48 -5.84 -27.57
CA PRO A 146 0.01 -7.21 -27.70
C PRO A 146 1.32 -7.35 -28.49
N LYS A 147 1.73 -6.29 -29.20
CA LYS A 147 2.99 -6.27 -29.96
C LYS A 147 4.16 -5.64 -29.21
N GLY A 148 3.95 -5.25 -27.95
CA GLY A 148 4.92 -4.45 -27.20
C GLY A 148 4.78 -2.94 -27.49
N GLY A 149 5.78 -2.19 -27.09
CA GLY A 149 5.82 -0.74 -27.24
C GLY A 149 6.78 -0.08 -26.23
N THR A 150 6.69 1.23 -26.18
CA THR A 150 7.42 2.03 -25.19
C THR A 150 6.62 2.13 -23.89
N ILE A 151 7.32 2.08 -22.75
CA ILE A 151 6.69 2.16 -21.43
C ILE A 151 7.44 3.10 -20.50
N CYS A 152 6.70 3.80 -19.65
CA CYS A 152 7.23 4.48 -18.48
C CYS A 152 6.55 3.95 -17.22
N ILE A 153 7.33 3.48 -16.25
CA ILE A 153 6.85 3.08 -14.93
C ILE A 153 7.00 4.28 -13.99
N GLN A 154 5.95 4.61 -13.24
CA GLN A 154 6.00 5.60 -12.18
C GLN A 154 5.90 4.89 -10.83
N SER A 155 6.94 5.02 -10.02
CA SER A 155 7.08 4.37 -8.72
C SER A 155 6.87 5.37 -7.57
N GLY A 156 6.66 4.84 -6.35
CA GLY A 156 6.72 5.63 -5.12
C GLY A 156 8.15 5.94 -4.71
N GLY A 157 8.53 5.61 -3.49
CA GLY A 157 9.91 5.75 -3.02
C GLY A 157 10.82 4.63 -3.54
N ALA A 158 12.04 4.98 -4.00
CA ALA A 158 13.01 4.01 -4.49
C ALA A 158 13.45 2.98 -3.42
N ALA A 159 13.39 3.33 -2.14
CA ALA A 159 13.72 2.46 -1.02
C ALA A 159 12.52 1.67 -0.47
N ALA A 160 11.33 1.81 -1.06
CA ALA A 160 10.11 1.11 -0.65
C ALA A 160 10.03 -0.26 -1.35
N ALA A 161 10.13 -1.34 -0.56
CA ALA A 161 10.17 -2.70 -1.07
C ALA A 161 8.93 -3.09 -1.88
N ASN A 162 7.73 -2.67 -1.46
CA ASN A 162 6.49 -2.99 -2.18
C ASN A 162 6.48 -2.43 -3.62
N HIS A 163 6.93 -1.19 -3.83
CA HIS A 163 7.00 -0.60 -5.16
C HIS A 163 8.05 -1.28 -6.03
N ASN A 164 9.18 -1.66 -5.45
CA ASN A 164 10.22 -2.40 -6.16
C ASN A 164 9.74 -3.78 -6.60
N GLU A 165 8.98 -4.50 -5.76
CA GLU A 165 8.34 -5.76 -6.12
C GLU A 165 7.29 -5.59 -7.24
N ARG A 166 6.48 -4.54 -7.21
CA ARG A 166 5.50 -4.22 -8.27
C ARG A 166 6.22 -3.94 -9.59
N MET A 167 7.29 -3.14 -9.55
CA MET A 167 8.11 -2.83 -10.72
C MET A 167 8.75 -4.09 -11.30
N LYS A 168 9.29 -4.98 -10.44
CA LYS A 168 9.81 -6.28 -10.85
C LYS A 168 8.75 -7.11 -11.56
N GLY A 169 7.54 -7.19 -11.00
CA GLY A 169 6.42 -7.92 -11.60
C GLY A 169 6.04 -7.38 -12.99
N ILE A 170 6.04 -6.05 -13.17
CA ILE A 170 5.80 -5.42 -14.48
C ILE A 170 6.90 -5.80 -15.47
N ARG A 171 8.16 -5.60 -15.10
CA ARG A 171 9.32 -5.83 -15.96
C ARG A 171 9.45 -7.30 -16.37
N ASP A 172 9.38 -8.21 -15.41
CA ASP A 172 9.52 -9.64 -15.65
C ASP A 172 8.41 -10.16 -16.58
N THR A 173 7.18 -9.75 -16.34
CA THR A 173 6.04 -10.17 -17.17
C THR A 173 6.15 -9.66 -18.60
N LEU A 174 6.51 -8.39 -18.78
CA LEU A 174 6.69 -7.80 -20.12
C LEU A 174 7.92 -8.39 -20.82
N ALA A 175 8.99 -8.65 -20.09
CA ALA A 175 10.19 -9.29 -20.63
C ALA A 175 9.99 -10.78 -20.96
N GLY A 176 9.00 -11.44 -20.32
CA GLY A 176 8.84 -12.89 -20.38
C GLY A 176 9.97 -13.66 -19.70
N LYS A 177 10.67 -13.03 -18.78
CA LYS A 177 11.82 -13.60 -18.06
C LYS A 177 11.90 -13.02 -16.66
N GLU A 178 12.11 -13.86 -15.67
CA GLU A 178 12.29 -13.43 -14.30
C GLU A 178 13.69 -12.83 -14.07
N SER A 179 13.73 -11.65 -13.45
CA SER A 179 14.93 -10.97 -12.98
C SER A 179 15.39 -11.54 -11.64
N ALA A 180 16.69 -11.51 -11.36
CA ALA A 180 17.24 -12.04 -10.11
C ALA A 180 16.82 -11.26 -8.87
N GLN A 181 16.66 -9.93 -8.97
CA GLN A 181 16.41 -9.03 -7.83
C GLN A 181 15.39 -7.95 -8.19
N SER A 182 14.71 -7.41 -7.15
CA SER A 182 13.92 -6.19 -7.25
C SER A 182 14.85 -4.98 -7.45
N PRO A 183 14.44 -4.01 -8.26
CA PRO A 183 13.12 -3.83 -8.89
C PRO A 183 12.98 -4.46 -10.30
N GLY A 184 13.73 -5.50 -10.61
CA GLY A 184 13.76 -6.17 -11.91
C GLY A 184 14.67 -5.49 -12.95
N ASP A 185 15.02 -6.23 -14.00
CA ASP A 185 15.87 -5.74 -15.08
C ASP A 185 15.11 -4.74 -15.97
N ARG A 186 15.77 -3.62 -16.31
CA ARG A 186 15.18 -2.61 -17.19
C ARG A 186 14.83 -3.20 -18.56
N LEU A 187 13.67 -2.85 -19.10
CA LEU A 187 13.24 -3.26 -20.43
C LEU A 187 14.02 -2.48 -21.50
N THR A 188 14.75 -3.19 -22.33
CA THR A 188 15.61 -2.65 -23.41
C THR A 188 15.26 -3.18 -24.80
N GLY A 189 14.10 -3.86 -24.94
CA GLY A 189 13.61 -4.45 -26.20
C GLY A 189 13.04 -5.85 -26.04
N GLN A 190 13.07 -6.43 -24.85
CA GLN A 190 12.55 -7.79 -24.60
C GLN A 190 11.06 -7.87 -24.93
N ASN A 191 10.68 -8.87 -25.70
CA ASN A 191 9.30 -9.06 -26.21
C ASN A 191 8.69 -7.79 -26.85
N GLY A 192 9.54 -6.95 -27.45
CA GLY A 192 9.12 -5.68 -28.05
C GLY A 192 8.91 -4.54 -27.06
N TRP A 193 9.22 -4.71 -25.77
CA TRP A 193 9.05 -3.68 -24.75
C TRP A 193 10.34 -2.93 -24.45
N LYS A 194 10.24 -1.61 -24.38
CA LYS A 194 11.36 -0.73 -24.04
C LYS A 194 10.92 0.37 -23.08
N GLU A 195 11.58 0.48 -21.93
CA GLU A 195 11.45 1.66 -21.08
C GLU A 195 12.12 2.88 -21.75
N ILE A 196 11.39 3.98 -21.82
CA ILE A 196 11.93 5.24 -22.35
C ILE A 196 12.99 5.84 -21.42
N ASP A 197 13.79 6.77 -21.94
CA ASP A 197 14.77 7.48 -21.12
C ASP A 197 14.07 8.33 -20.05
N GLY A 198 14.68 8.45 -18.88
CA GLY A 198 14.13 9.15 -17.73
C GLY A 198 13.13 8.30 -16.91
N CYS A 199 12.77 7.10 -17.33
CA CYS A 199 11.98 6.16 -16.52
C CYS A 199 12.86 5.05 -15.93
N PRO A 200 12.51 4.51 -14.75
CA PRO A 200 11.31 4.80 -13.97
C PRO A 200 11.35 6.19 -13.30
N LEU A 201 10.16 6.73 -13.05
CA LEU A 201 9.98 7.96 -12.27
C LEU A 201 9.75 7.59 -10.79
N TYR A 202 10.20 8.44 -9.88
CA TYR A 202 9.98 8.26 -8.44
C TYR A 202 9.26 9.48 -7.88
N THR A 203 8.11 9.25 -7.25
CA THR A 203 7.24 10.31 -6.72
C THR A 203 7.46 10.55 -5.24
N ASN A 204 8.05 9.58 -4.51
CA ASN A 204 8.02 9.53 -3.05
C ASN A 204 6.59 9.68 -2.47
N ASP A 205 5.59 9.13 -3.17
CA ASP A 205 4.16 9.21 -2.86
C ASP A 205 3.62 10.66 -2.82
N ASP A 206 4.32 11.60 -3.44
CA ASP A 206 3.84 12.97 -3.65
C ASP A 206 2.88 13.00 -4.85
N PHE A 207 1.61 13.29 -4.58
CA PHE A 207 0.55 13.21 -5.58
C PHE A 207 0.62 14.34 -6.61
N PRO A 208 0.80 15.62 -6.24
CA PRO A 208 1.08 16.70 -7.19
C PRO A 208 2.26 16.41 -8.10
N VAL A 209 3.38 15.95 -7.54
CA VAL A 209 4.58 15.56 -8.32
C VAL A 209 4.25 14.45 -9.31
N SER A 210 3.44 13.47 -8.91
CA SER A 210 3.06 12.36 -9.80
C SER A 210 2.30 12.83 -11.04
N VAL A 211 1.38 13.79 -10.88
CA VAL A 211 0.63 14.40 -11.98
C VAL A 211 1.55 15.20 -12.88
N GLN A 212 2.46 16.02 -12.30
CA GLN A 212 3.42 16.80 -13.07
C GLN A 212 4.35 15.89 -13.88
N GLN A 213 4.86 14.83 -13.29
CA GLN A 213 5.71 13.85 -13.99
C GLN A 213 4.99 13.20 -15.17
N PHE A 214 3.68 12.87 -15.03
CA PHE A 214 2.89 12.36 -16.14
C PHE A 214 2.81 13.37 -17.28
N GLN A 215 2.51 14.64 -16.98
CA GLN A 215 2.45 15.72 -17.98
C GLN A 215 3.79 15.90 -18.69
N ASP A 216 4.90 15.93 -17.95
CA ASP A 216 6.24 16.14 -18.49
C ASP A 216 6.67 14.98 -19.42
N ILE A 217 6.38 13.73 -19.01
CA ILE A 217 6.70 12.55 -19.82
C ILE A 217 5.88 12.54 -21.10
N MET A 218 4.59 12.84 -21.02
CA MET A 218 3.71 12.85 -22.18
C MET A 218 4.02 13.99 -23.14
N ALA A 219 4.46 15.15 -22.64
CA ALA A 219 4.92 16.25 -23.48
C ALA A 219 6.19 15.91 -24.27
N LYS A 220 7.14 15.22 -23.63
CA LYS A 220 8.40 14.77 -24.25
C LYS A 220 8.21 13.55 -25.15
N ASN A 221 7.26 12.68 -24.82
CA ASN A 221 7.02 11.40 -25.48
C ASN A 221 5.53 11.26 -25.89
N PRO A 222 5.06 12.06 -26.86
CA PRO A 222 3.65 12.10 -27.22
C PRO A 222 3.11 10.76 -27.78
N ASN A 223 4.00 9.85 -28.17
CA ASN A 223 3.69 8.53 -28.70
C ASN A 223 4.05 7.39 -27.71
N LEU A 224 4.13 7.69 -26.42
CA LEU A 224 4.30 6.67 -25.38
C LEU A 224 3.15 5.66 -25.45
N ASP A 225 3.48 4.35 -25.47
CA ASP A 225 2.51 3.28 -25.58
C ASP A 225 1.88 2.88 -24.25
N ALA A 226 2.64 2.96 -23.15
CA ALA A 226 2.14 2.61 -21.82
C ALA A 226 2.72 3.51 -20.72
N PHE A 227 1.86 3.89 -19.78
CA PHE A 227 2.24 4.57 -18.54
C PHE A 227 1.63 3.82 -17.35
N THR A 228 2.48 3.39 -16.39
CA THR A 228 2.05 2.49 -15.32
C THR A 228 2.52 2.98 -13.95
N PRO A 229 1.68 3.73 -13.21
CA PRO A 229 1.91 4.02 -11.80
C PRO A 229 1.80 2.75 -10.93
N THR A 230 2.80 2.52 -10.07
CA THR A 230 2.82 1.40 -9.12
C THR A 230 2.03 1.69 -7.83
N GLY A 231 1.37 2.83 -7.74
CA GLY A 231 0.44 3.26 -6.70
C GLY A 231 -0.58 4.21 -7.30
N GLY A 232 -1.64 4.52 -6.55
CA GLY A 232 -2.73 5.38 -7.00
C GLY A 232 -2.40 6.87 -7.09
N PHE A 233 -1.14 7.25 -6.93
CA PHE A 233 -0.66 8.63 -6.70
C PHE A 233 -1.34 9.71 -7.53
N PRO A 234 -1.35 9.66 -8.90
CA PRO A 234 -1.94 10.74 -9.67
C PRO A 234 -3.46 10.82 -9.51
N GLN A 235 -4.12 9.69 -9.25
CA GLN A 235 -5.57 9.63 -9.11
C GLN A 235 -6.07 10.06 -7.73
N PHE A 236 -5.19 10.21 -6.74
CA PHE A 236 -5.52 10.72 -5.40
C PHE A 236 -5.65 12.24 -5.35
N VAL A 237 -5.30 12.95 -6.42
CA VAL A 237 -5.63 14.36 -6.68
C VAL A 237 -6.53 14.46 -7.92
N PRO A 238 -7.80 14.07 -7.80
CA PRO A 238 -8.66 13.74 -8.93
C PRO A 238 -8.84 14.87 -9.94
N ASP A 239 -8.96 16.12 -9.49
CA ASP A 239 -9.17 17.24 -10.42
C ASP A 239 -7.90 17.55 -11.24
N ALA A 240 -6.74 17.51 -10.60
CA ALA A 240 -5.46 17.68 -11.28
C ALA A 240 -5.20 16.53 -12.26
N ASN A 241 -5.50 15.28 -11.86
CA ASN A 241 -5.35 14.12 -12.74
C ASN A 241 -6.31 14.18 -13.94
N ARG A 242 -7.58 14.55 -13.72
CA ARG A 242 -8.55 14.76 -14.82
C ARG A 242 -8.03 15.78 -15.84
N ALA A 243 -7.53 16.92 -15.35
CA ALA A 243 -6.98 17.95 -16.22
C ALA A 243 -5.72 17.46 -16.99
N ALA A 244 -4.83 16.74 -16.33
CA ALA A 244 -3.61 16.21 -16.93
C ALA A 244 -3.89 15.11 -17.98
N VAL A 245 -4.88 14.25 -17.74
CA VAL A 245 -5.22 13.13 -18.63
C VAL A 245 -6.17 13.53 -19.75
N ALA A 246 -6.97 14.60 -19.59
CA ALA A 246 -7.95 15.03 -20.56
C ALA A 246 -7.44 15.14 -22.03
N PRO A 247 -6.23 15.67 -22.30
CA PRO A 247 -5.68 15.73 -23.67
C PRO A 247 -5.43 14.36 -24.31
N PHE A 248 -5.35 13.31 -23.50
CA PHE A 248 -5.01 11.95 -23.93
C PHE A 248 -6.21 10.99 -23.92
N LYS A 249 -7.42 11.44 -23.56
CA LYS A 249 -8.63 10.57 -23.49
C LYS A 249 -8.87 9.81 -24.79
N ASP A 250 -8.72 10.46 -25.93
CA ASP A 250 -8.90 9.80 -27.24
C ASP A 250 -7.86 8.69 -27.48
N LYS A 251 -6.60 8.93 -27.08
CA LYS A 251 -5.55 7.91 -27.18
C LYS A 251 -5.82 6.72 -26.27
N ILE A 252 -6.30 6.98 -25.04
CA ILE A 252 -6.69 5.94 -24.10
C ILE A 252 -7.87 5.14 -24.67
N ALA A 253 -8.93 5.80 -25.16
CA ALA A 253 -10.11 5.16 -25.73
C ALA A 253 -9.77 4.29 -26.95
N LYS A 254 -8.87 4.77 -27.82
CA LYS A 254 -8.37 4.02 -28.99
C LYS A 254 -7.31 2.96 -28.64
N LYS A 255 -6.90 2.87 -27.36
CA LYS A 255 -5.82 2.00 -26.91
C LYS A 255 -4.44 2.35 -27.48
N ASP A 256 -4.25 3.58 -27.92
CA ASP A 256 -2.94 4.09 -28.33
C ASP A 256 -2.06 4.36 -27.13
N LEU A 257 -2.64 4.70 -25.98
CA LEU A 257 -1.98 4.81 -24.68
C LEU A 257 -2.61 3.83 -23.67
N ALA A 258 -1.84 2.87 -23.19
CA ALA A 258 -2.22 1.99 -22.10
C ALA A 258 -1.91 2.67 -20.75
N LEU A 259 -2.91 3.31 -20.15
CA LEU A 259 -2.82 3.85 -18.78
C LEU A 259 -3.41 2.83 -17.81
N VAL A 260 -2.55 2.16 -17.04
CA VAL A 260 -2.92 1.11 -16.07
C VAL A 260 -2.27 1.43 -14.73
N VAL A 261 -3.06 1.50 -13.67
CA VAL A 261 -2.66 2.07 -12.36
C VAL A 261 -2.81 1.03 -11.27
N ALA A 262 -1.97 1.06 -10.25
CA ALA A 262 -2.19 0.29 -9.03
C ALA A 262 -3.27 0.95 -8.16
N ASP A 263 -3.84 0.15 -7.26
CA ASP A 263 -4.93 0.46 -6.32
C ASP A 263 -6.30 0.62 -6.99
N THR A 264 -7.36 0.53 -6.17
CA THR A 264 -8.76 0.56 -6.61
C THR A 264 -9.65 1.28 -5.59
N LEU A 265 -9.17 2.40 -5.04
CA LEU A 265 -9.98 3.21 -4.15
C LEU A 265 -11.20 3.78 -4.93
N PRO A 266 -12.31 4.11 -4.25
CA PRO A 266 -13.50 4.62 -4.92
C PRO A 266 -13.21 5.75 -5.92
N VAL A 267 -12.39 6.73 -5.53
CA VAL A 267 -11.98 7.86 -6.39
C VAL A 267 -11.25 7.42 -7.67
N GLN A 268 -10.58 6.28 -7.63
CA GLN A 268 -9.88 5.71 -8.79
C GLN A 268 -10.84 4.95 -9.71
N ILE A 269 -11.78 4.20 -9.13
CA ILE A 269 -12.83 3.50 -9.88
C ILE A 269 -13.71 4.51 -10.62
N ASP A 270 -14.06 5.63 -10.00
CA ASP A 270 -14.81 6.70 -10.67
C ASP A 270 -14.04 7.25 -11.88
N GLN A 271 -12.74 7.54 -11.73
CA GLN A 271 -11.91 8.00 -12.83
C GLN A 271 -11.75 6.94 -13.95
N MET A 272 -11.71 5.65 -13.59
CA MET A 272 -11.72 4.59 -14.61
C MET A 272 -13.04 4.55 -15.37
N LYS A 273 -14.20 4.73 -14.73
CA LYS A 273 -15.51 4.87 -15.38
C LYS A 273 -15.59 6.08 -16.29
N GLU A 274 -14.87 7.15 -15.97
CA GLU A 274 -14.72 8.34 -16.80
C GLU A 274 -13.80 8.12 -18.03
N GLY A 275 -13.17 6.95 -18.14
CA GLY A 275 -12.23 6.61 -19.22
C GLY A 275 -10.83 7.20 -19.07
N LEU A 276 -10.43 7.54 -17.84
CA LEU A 276 -9.10 8.10 -17.54
C LEU A 276 -8.04 7.04 -17.29
N SER A 277 -8.41 5.77 -17.21
CA SER A 277 -7.51 4.62 -17.20
C SER A 277 -8.19 3.39 -17.80
N LEU A 278 -7.42 2.42 -18.29
CA LEU A 278 -7.93 1.20 -18.91
C LEU A 278 -7.92 0.00 -17.97
N GLY A 279 -7.27 0.12 -16.83
CA GLY A 279 -7.25 -0.92 -15.82
C GLY A 279 -6.62 -0.46 -14.53
N GLN A 280 -6.98 -1.17 -13.47
CA GLN A 280 -6.46 -0.95 -12.13
C GLN A 280 -6.26 -2.29 -11.41
N VAL A 281 -5.23 -2.36 -10.58
CA VAL A 281 -4.94 -3.55 -9.79
C VAL A 281 -4.91 -3.16 -8.32
N GLY A 282 -5.95 -3.54 -7.60
CA GLY A 282 -6.24 -3.09 -6.25
C GLY A 282 -5.66 -3.93 -5.14
N GLN A 283 -5.69 -3.34 -3.97
CA GLN A 283 -5.31 -3.92 -2.69
C GLN A 283 -6.46 -3.80 -1.70
N ARG A 284 -6.32 -4.41 -0.52
CA ARG A 284 -7.32 -4.39 0.56
C ARG A 284 -6.75 -3.78 1.84
N PRO A 285 -6.49 -2.46 1.86
CA PRO A 285 -5.84 -1.79 2.99
C PRO A 285 -6.65 -1.87 4.29
N PHE A 286 -7.99 -1.83 4.22
CA PHE A 286 -8.84 -2.03 5.39
C PHE A 286 -8.54 -3.37 6.09
N GLU A 287 -8.44 -4.47 5.31
CA GLU A 287 -8.11 -5.77 5.85
C GLU A 287 -6.71 -5.83 6.46
N MET A 288 -5.75 -5.10 5.87
CA MET A 288 -4.39 -5.02 6.41
C MET A 288 -4.41 -4.42 7.83
N GLY A 289 -5.05 -3.26 8.00
CA GLY A 289 -5.18 -2.62 9.30
C GLY A 289 -5.96 -3.47 10.30
N TYR A 290 -7.06 -4.09 9.87
CA TYR A 290 -7.89 -4.93 10.73
C TYR A 290 -7.18 -6.20 11.20
N LYS A 291 -6.59 -6.96 10.27
CA LYS A 291 -5.94 -8.25 10.56
C LYS A 291 -4.67 -8.10 11.40
N THR A 292 -3.87 -7.05 11.16
CA THR A 292 -2.64 -6.82 11.94
C THR A 292 -2.93 -6.58 13.42
N MET A 293 -4.03 -5.89 13.76
CA MET A 293 -4.39 -5.64 15.16
C MET A 293 -4.74 -6.93 15.89
N PHE A 294 -5.57 -7.78 15.29
CA PHE A 294 -5.89 -9.07 15.90
C PHE A 294 -4.69 -10.02 15.94
N ALA A 295 -3.82 -9.99 14.93
CA ALA A 295 -2.59 -10.78 14.94
C ALA A 295 -1.65 -10.37 16.07
N LEU A 296 -1.47 -9.07 16.32
CA LEU A 296 -0.69 -8.57 17.47
C LEU A 296 -1.33 -8.99 18.80
N LYS A 297 -2.67 -8.90 18.90
CA LYS A 297 -3.41 -9.38 20.09
C LYS A 297 -3.14 -10.85 20.34
N ASP A 298 -3.28 -11.69 19.34
CA ASP A 298 -3.07 -13.13 19.45
C ASP A 298 -1.64 -13.46 19.93
N VAL A 299 -0.63 -12.80 19.37
CA VAL A 299 0.76 -12.94 19.81
C VAL A 299 0.95 -12.51 21.26
N LYS A 300 0.36 -11.39 21.68
CA LYS A 300 0.45 -10.91 23.08
C LYS A 300 -0.29 -11.82 24.06
N GLU A 301 -1.26 -12.56 23.60
CA GLU A 301 -1.97 -13.59 24.37
C GLU A 301 -1.28 -14.98 24.36
N GLY A 302 -0.06 -15.06 23.77
CA GLY A 302 0.74 -16.28 23.73
C GLY A 302 0.37 -17.27 22.62
N LYS A 303 -0.46 -16.84 21.65
CA LYS A 303 -0.75 -17.65 20.46
C LYS A 303 0.38 -17.55 19.43
N ALA A 304 0.42 -18.50 18.51
CA ALA A 304 1.38 -18.48 17.41
C ALA A 304 1.19 -17.23 16.53
N PRO A 305 2.29 -16.68 15.98
CA PRO A 305 2.22 -15.63 14.96
C PRO A 305 1.37 -16.06 13.76
N PRO A 306 0.79 -15.12 13.01
CA PRO A 306 0.10 -15.46 11.76
C PRO A 306 1.06 -16.09 10.75
N ARG A 307 0.50 -16.78 9.75
CA ARG A 307 1.30 -17.31 8.62
C ARG A 307 2.09 -16.16 7.97
N ASP A 308 3.33 -16.42 7.62
CA ASP A 308 4.20 -15.49 6.89
C ASP A 308 4.46 -15.97 5.45
N PRO A 309 4.05 -15.24 4.44
CA PRO A 309 3.18 -14.06 4.47
C PRO A 309 1.69 -14.41 4.61
N THR A 310 0.88 -13.48 5.15
CA THR A 310 -0.58 -13.51 5.12
C THR A 310 -1.08 -12.54 4.06
N TYR A 311 -1.53 -13.06 2.93
CA TYR A 311 -2.03 -12.21 1.85
C TYR A 311 -3.50 -11.83 2.03
N THR A 312 -3.81 -10.54 1.77
CA THR A 312 -5.18 -9.98 1.83
C THR A 312 -5.92 -10.07 0.50
N GLY A 313 -5.26 -10.60 -0.55
CA GLY A 313 -5.82 -10.66 -1.89
C GLY A 313 -5.58 -9.38 -2.71
N LEU A 314 -5.98 -9.42 -3.96
CA LEU A 314 -5.94 -8.28 -4.89
C LEU A 314 -7.18 -8.30 -5.79
N ASP A 315 -7.53 -7.12 -6.35
CA ASP A 315 -8.68 -6.95 -7.24
C ASP A 315 -8.19 -6.42 -8.59
N VAL A 316 -8.59 -7.09 -9.67
CA VAL A 316 -8.22 -6.71 -11.05
C VAL A 316 -9.42 -6.08 -11.74
N CYS A 317 -9.36 -4.78 -11.96
CA CYS A 317 -10.42 -3.97 -12.53
C CYS A 317 -10.08 -3.51 -13.94
N THR A 318 -11.04 -3.65 -14.85
CA THR A 318 -11.00 -3.16 -16.22
C THR A 318 -12.37 -2.60 -16.57
N SER A 319 -12.53 -1.93 -17.71
CA SER A 319 -13.83 -1.46 -18.17
C SER A 319 -14.89 -2.56 -18.31
N LYS A 320 -14.47 -3.84 -18.39
CA LYS A 320 -15.40 -4.98 -18.52
C LYS A 320 -16.04 -5.41 -17.20
N ASN A 321 -15.40 -5.10 -16.07
CA ASN A 321 -15.84 -5.58 -14.74
C ASN A 321 -15.78 -4.49 -13.66
N VAL A 322 -15.70 -3.21 -14.04
CA VAL A 322 -15.50 -2.08 -13.12
C VAL A 322 -16.53 -2.00 -11.98
N ASP A 323 -17.77 -2.46 -12.22
CA ASP A 323 -18.83 -2.45 -11.22
C ASP A 323 -18.79 -3.65 -10.26
N THR A 324 -18.00 -4.68 -10.58
CA THR A 324 -17.99 -5.96 -9.84
C THR A 324 -16.58 -6.45 -9.47
N CYS A 325 -15.54 -5.73 -9.86
CA CYS A 325 -14.17 -6.18 -9.69
C CYS A 325 -13.66 -6.12 -8.23
N ILE A 326 -14.25 -5.25 -7.41
CA ILE A 326 -13.90 -5.17 -5.99
C ILE A 326 -14.72 -6.22 -5.25
N THR A 327 -14.04 -7.23 -4.72
CA THR A 327 -14.66 -8.24 -3.88
C THR A 327 -14.66 -7.76 -2.44
N LYS A 328 -15.84 -7.73 -1.81
CA LYS A 328 -16.05 -7.33 -0.40
C LYS A 328 -15.53 -8.39 0.55
#